data_3d474e73f44399fdf226aab9860ede07
#
_entry.id   3d474e73f44399fdf226aab9860ede07
#
_cell.length_a   1.000
_cell.length_b   1.000
_cell.length_c   1.000
_cell.angle_alpha   90.00
_cell.angle_beta   90.00
_cell.angle_gamma   90.00
#
_symmetry.space_group_name_H-M   'P 1'
#
loop_
_entity.id
_entity.type
_entity.pdbx_description
1 polymer ?
#
loop_
_entity_poly.entity_id
_entity_poly.type
_entity_poly.pdbx_seq_one_letter_code
_entity_poly.pdbx_strand_id
1 'polypeptide(L)'
;LPELSWDYVYGTNMQHSFQIARKMLSKQAGTKQIIMITDGEPTAHITPSGQPYFNYPPSQETVDLTLAEVAKCTREDIRINTFVLDVTHYLQNFVEQISKMNGGRAFFTTNENLGDYVLMDFVDHKRSLVRGR
;
A
#
# COMPACT_ATOMS: atom_id res chain seq x y z
N LEU A 1 17.06 4.34 -16.27
CA LEU A 1 15.76 4.82 -15.79
C LEU A 1 15.33 5.97 -16.69
N PRO A 2 14.11 5.98 -17.21
CA PRO A 2 13.62 7.15 -17.93
C PRO A 2 13.68 8.36 -17.00
N GLU A 3 14.06 9.50 -17.54
CA GLU A 3 14.05 10.76 -16.80
C GLU A 3 12.63 11.02 -16.30
N LEU A 4 12.47 11.10 -14.97
CA LEU A 4 11.21 11.47 -14.36
C LEU A 4 11.02 12.98 -14.59
N SER A 5 10.04 13.33 -15.40
CA SER A 5 9.62 14.72 -15.49
C SER A 5 8.89 15.11 -14.21
N TRP A 6 9.42 16.10 -13.50
CA TRP A 6 8.82 16.63 -12.27
C TRP A 6 7.50 17.38 -12.51
N ASP A 7 7.19 17.69 -13.76
CA ASP A 7 6.03 18.49 -14.12
C ASP A 7 4.68 17.76 -13.87
N TYR A 8 4.71 16.44 -13.65
CA TYR A 8 3.52 15.62 -13.49
C TYR A 8 3.51 14.76 -12.21
N VAL A 9 4.50 14.94 -11.33
CA VAL A 9 4.65 14.09 -10.15
C VAL A 9 4.18 14.83 -8.90
N TYR A 10 2.86 14.98 -8.77
CA TYR A 10 2.27 15.50 -7.55
C TYR A 10 1.49 14.42 -6.84
N GLY A 11 1.73 14.29 -5.52
CA GLY A 11 0.94 13.44 -4.65
C GLY A 11 1.37 11.98 -4.62
N THR A 12 0.67 11.24 -3.78
CA THR A 12 0.87 9.80 -3.54
C THR A 12 -0.35 9.03 -4.06
N ASN A 13 -0.15 8.22 -5.09
CA ASN A 13 -1.21 7.44 -5.71
C ASN A 13 -1.15 5.99 -5.25
N MET A 14 -1.68 5.70 -4.07
CA MET A 14 -1.75 4.35 -3.52
C MET A 14 -2.74 3.47 -4.31
N GLN A 15 -3.86 4.04 -4.75
CA GLN A 15 -4.87 3.33 -5.51
C GLN A 15 -4.27 2.66 -6.75
N HIS A 16 -3.55 3.42 -7.56
CA HIS A 16 -2.95 2.91 -8.79
C HIS A 16 -1.82 1.92 -8.49
N SER A 17 -1.03 2.18 -7.46
CA SER A 17 0.03 1.28 -7.02
C SER A 17 -0.52 -0.10 -6.62
N PHE A 18 -1.60 -0.14 -5.84
CA PHE A 18 -2.25 -1.40 -5.47
C PHE A 18 -2.86 -2.10 -6.69
N GLN A 19 -3.44 -1.35 -7.61
CA GLN A 19 -4.00 -1.92 -8.83
C GLN A 19 -2.92 -2.61 -9.67
N ILE A 20 -1.77 -1.97 -9.87
CA ILE A 20 -0.64 -2.53 -10.62
C ILE A 20 -0.10 -3.77 -9.91
N ALA A 21 0.17 -3.66 -8.61
CA ALA A 21 0.71 -4.77 -7.82
C ALA A 21 -0.23 -5.98 -7.82
N ARG A 22 -1.53 -5.75 -7.66
CA ARG A 22 -2.53 -6.83 -7.72
C ARG A 22 -2.54 -7.53 -9.06
N LYS A 23 -2.49 -6.78 -10.16
CA LYS A 23 -2.45 -7.36 -11.51
C LYS A 23 -1.20 -8.18 -11.74
N MET A 24 -0.06 -7.75 -11.23
CA MET A 24 1.19 -8.51 -11.32
C MET A 24 1.11 -9.80 -10.52
N LEU A 25 0.58 -9.75 -9.31
CA LEU A 25 0.49 -10.90 -8.41
C LEU A 25 -0.59 -11.90 -8.83
N SER A 26 -1.66 -11.47 -9.48
CA SER A 26 -2.75 -12.35 -9.92
C SER A 26 -2.27 -13.44 -10.89
N LYS A 27 -1.15 -13.22 -11.57
CA LYS A 27 -0.55 -14.16 -12.52
C LYS A 27 0.47 -15.11 -11.87
N GLN A 28 0.72 -14.95 -10.57
CA GLN A 28 1.72 -15.73 -9.85
C GLN A 28 1.06 -16.80 -8.99
N ALA A 29 1.78 -17.91 -8.78
CA ALA A 29 1.40 -18.94 -7.82
C ALA A 29 2.05 -18.66 -6.46
N GLY A 30 1.50 -19.28 -5.41
CA GLY A 30 2.05 -19.19 -4.05
C GLY A 30 1.47 -18.08 -3.22
N THR A 31 2.12 -17.79 -2.10
CA THR A 31 1.72 -16.74 -1.17
C THR A 31 1.97 -15.35 -1.76
N LYS A 32 0.97 -14.50 -1.74
CA LYS A 32 1.02 -13.17 -2.35
C LYS A 32 1.05 -12.10 -1.28
N GLN A 33 2.01 -11.19 -1.40
CA GLN A 33 2.24 -10.12 -0.45
C GLN A 33 2.65 -8.83 -1.18
N ILE A 34 2.08 -7.71 -0.74
CA ILE A 34 2.50 -6.38 -1.13
C ILE A 34 3.18 -5.75 0.09
N ILE A 35 4.36 -5.20 -0.11
CA ILE A 35 5.02 -4.35 0.88
C ILE A 35 4.90 -2.92 0.41
N MET A 36 4.15 -2.12 1.15
CA MET A 36 3.98 -0.69 0.88
C MET A 36 4.86 0.11 1.84
N ILE A 37 5.69 0.98 1.29
CA ILE A 37 6.53 1.91 2.05
C ILE A 37 6.07 3.32 1.68
N THR A 38 5.64 4.09 2.65
CA THR A 38 5.10 5.42 2.38
C THR A 38 5.47 6.43 3.47
N ASP A 39 5.64 7.67 3.06
CA ASP A 39 5.81 8.82 3.95
C ASP A 39 4.67 9.83 3.81
N GLY A 40 3.65 9.52 3.00
CA GLY A 40 2.58 10.44 2.66
C GLY A 40 1.18 9.84 2.62
N GLU A 41 0.20 10.73 2.58
CA GLU A 41 -1.22 10.42 2.54
C GLU A 41 -1.67 10.07 1.12
N PRO A 42 -2.79 9.33 0.94
CA PRO A 42 -3.31 8.97 -0.38
C PRO A 42 -3.99 10.18 -1.05
N THR A 43 -3.22 10.99 -1.73
CA THR A 43 -3.68 12.27 -2.31
C THR A 43 -4.09 12.18 -3.77
N ALA A 44 -3.81 11.07 -4.45
CA ALA A 44 -4.05 10.93 -5.87
C ALA A 44 -4.69 9.59 -6.23
N HIS A 45 -5.40 9.58 -7.35
CA HIS A 45 -5.95 8.36 -7.95
C HIS A 45 -6.07 8.52 -9.46
N ILE A 46 -6.36 7.40 -10.16
CA ILE A 46 -6.71 7.42 -11.57
C ILE A 46 -8.24 7.34 -11.67
N THR A 47 -8.84 8.31 -12.37
CA THR A 47 -10.29 8.35 -12.57
C THR A 47 -10.76 7.21 -13.49
N PRO A 48 -12.06 6.88 -13.52
CA PRO A 48 -12.59 5.87 -14.44
C PRO A 48 -12.30 6.17 -15.93
N SER A 49 -12.12 7.45 -16.29
CA SER A 49 -11.73 7.85 -17.65
C SER A 49 -10.22 7.73 -17.91
N GLY A 50 -9.44 7.30 -16.93
CA GLY A 50 -7.99 7.11 -17.06
C GLY A 50 -7.16 8.36 -16.79
N GLN A 51 -7.76 9.42 -16.27
CA GLN A 51 -7.07 10.68 -15.99
C GLN A 51 -6.52 10.71 -14.56
N PRO A 52 -5.31 11.24 -14.31
CA PRO A 52 -4.83 11.43 -12.96
C PRO A 52 -5.60 12.54 -12.25
N TYR A 53 -5.91 12.30 -10.99
CA TYR A 53 -6.55 13.27 -10.11
C TYR A 53 -5.70 13.43 -8.85
N PHE A 54 -5.49 14.67 -8.44
CA PHE A 54 -4.76 15.01 -7.22
C PHE A 54 -5.52 16.07 -6.42
N ASN A 55 -5.59 15.87 -5.11
CA ASN A 55 -6.12 16.88 -4.19
C ASN A 55 -5.46 16.75 -2.82
N TYR A 56 -5.08 17.86 -2.23
CA TYR A 56 -4.58 17.93 -0.86
C TYR A 56 -5.40 18.96 -0.05
N PRO A 57 -5.93 18.59 1.10
CA PRO A 57 -5.89 17.25 1.73
C PRO A 57 -6.62 16.20 0.89
N PRO A 58 -6.40 14.89 1.15
CA PRO A 58 -7.01 13.83 0.35
C PRO A 58 -8.53 13.96 0.27
N SER A 59 -9.07 13.81 -0.95
CA SER A 59 -10.53 13.80 -1.12
C SER A 59 -11.10 12.46 -0.66
N GLN A 60 -12.38 12.47 -0.25
CA GLN A 60 -13.07 11.25 0.14
C GLN A 60 -13.12 10.25 -1.01
N GLU A 61 -13.28 10.72 -2.25
CA GLU A 61 -13.26 9.87 -3.44
C GLU A 61 -11.93 9.12 -3.59
N THR A 62 -10.80 9.80 -3.39
CA THR A 62 -9.47 9.16 -3.44
C THR A 62 -9.32 8.09 -2.38
N VAL A 63 -9.76 8.37 -1.17
CA VAL A 63 -9.73 7.41 -0.06
C VAL A 63 -10.60 6.19 -0.39
N ASP A 64 -11.82 6.41 -0.86
CA ASP A 64 -12.76 5.32 -1.18
C ASP A 64 -12.25 4.44 -2.31
N LEU A 65 -11.68 5.03 -3.36
CA LEU A 65 -11.10 4.28 -4.47
C LEU A 65 -9.85 3.49 -4.05
N THR A 66 -9.05 4.05 -3.17
CA THR A 66 -7.89 3.35 -2.61
C THR A 66 -8.33 2.15 -1.77
N LEU A 67 -9.31 2.33 -0.90
CA LEU A 67 -9.86 1.23 -0.09
C LEU A 67 -10.56 0.17 -0.94
N ALA A 68 -11.17 0.57 -2.05
CA ALA A 68 -11.75 -0.39 -3.00
C ALA A 68 -10.69 -1.31 -3.62
N GLU A 69 -9.50 -0.80 -3.93
CA GLU A 69 -8.39 -1.63 -4.40
C GLU A 69 -7.83 -2.54 -3.29
N VAL A 70 -7.77 -2.04 -2.05
CA VAL A 70 -7.42 -2.89 -0.89
C VAL A 70 -8.41 -4.05 -0.74
N ALA A 71 -9.69 -3.79 -0.90
CA ALA A 71 -10.72 -4.84 -0.84
C ALA A 71 -10.55 -5.88 -1.94
N LYS A 72 -10.16 -5.47 -3.16
CA LYS A 72 -9.85 -6.39 -4.25
C LYS A 72 -8.64 -7.26 -3.94
N CYS A 73 -7.58 -6.68 -3.39
CA CYS A 73 -6.41 -7.42 -2.93
C CYS A 73 -6.81 -8.47 -1.87
N THR A 74 -7.64 -8.09 -0.92
CA THR A 74 -8.10 -8.98 0.15
C THR A 74 -8.88 -10.17 -0.39
N ARG A 75 -9.76 -9.96 -1.37
CA ARG A 75 -10.51 -11.04 -2.03
C ARG A 75 -9.63 -12.02 -2.80
N GLU A 76 -8.47 -11.57 -3.24
CA GLU A 76 -7.49 -12.40 -3.96
C GLU A 76 -6.41 -12.97 -3.04
N ASP A 77 -6.61 -12.93 -1.72
CA ASP A 77 -5.66 -13.40 -0.69
C ASP A 77 -4.29 -12.71 -0.76
N ILE A 78 -4.26 -11.44 -1.17
CA ILE A 78 -3.05 -10.65 -1.19
C ILE A 78 -2.95 -9.87 0.11
N ARG A 79 -1.91 -10.11 0.90
CA ARG A 79 -1.60 -9.37 2.13
C ARG A 79 -0.88 -8.08 1.82
N ILE A 80 -1.26 -7.01 2.50
CA ILE A 80 -0.62 -5.71 2.38
C ILE A 80 0.02 -5.37 3.72
N ASN A 81 1.34 -5.33 3.77
CA ASN A 81 2.09 -4.87 4.93
C ASN A 81 2.63 -3.47 4.66
N THR A 82 2.34 -2.55 5.55
CA THR A 82 2.61 -1.13 5.34
C THR A 82 3.66 -0.64 6.33
N PHE A 83 4.66 0.05 5.81
CA PHE A 83 5.71 0.71 6.60
C PHE A 83 5.57 2.22 6.40
N VAL A 84 5.27 2.93 7.50
CA VAL A 84 5.03 4.36 7.49
C VAL A 84 6.24 5.08 8.06
N LEU A 85 6.83 6.00 7.29
CA LEU A 85 8.07 6.68 7.64
C LEU A 85 7.86 8.04 8.30
N ASP A 86 6.74 8.70 8.03
CA ASP A 86 6.41 10.01 8.59
C ASP A 86 4.94 10.00 9.03
N VAL A 87 4.72 9.91 10.33
CA VAL A 87 3.40 9.59 10.88
C VAL A 87 2.60 10.87 11.16
N THR A 88 1.53 11.09 10.39
CA THR A 88 0.45 12.00 10.75
C THR A 88 -0.72 11.19 11.31
N HIS A 89 -1.60 11.83 12.11
CA HIS A 89 -2.81 11.16 12.61
C HIS A 89 -3.69 10.63 11.47
N TYR A 90 -3.80 11.41 10.41
CA TYR A 90 -4.58 11.02 9.24
C TYR A 90 -4.03 9.75 8.59
N LEU A 91 -2.72 9.73 8.33
CA LEU A 91 -2.05 8.59 7.71
C LEU A 91 -2.11 7.35 8.62
N GLN A 92 -1.91 7.52 9.91
CA GLN A 92 -2.02 6.44 10.88
C GLN A 92 -3.41 5.80 10.84
N ASN A 93 -4.46 6.59 10.93
CA ASN A 93 -5.84 6.09 10.89
C ASN A 93 -6.15 5.39 9.56
N PHE A 94 -5.69 5.93 8.45
CA PHE A 94 -5.89 5.35 7.13
C PHE A 94 -5.18 3.99 7.00
N VAL A 95 -3.93 3.91 7.44
CA VAL A 95 -3.15 2.65 7.38
C VAL A 95 -3.72 1.60 8.33
N GLU A 96 -4.18 1.99 9.50
CA GLU A 96 -4.87 1.08 10.42
C GLU A 96 -6.16 0.53 9.80
N GLN A 97 -6.89 1.34 9.06
CA GLN A 97 -8.07 0.91 8.32
C GLN A 97 -7.72 -0.12 7.24
N ILE A 98 -6.65 0.11 6.48
CA ILE A 98 -6.14 -0.88 5.52
C ILE A 98 -5.82 -2.21 6.21
N SER A 99 -5.12 -2.17 7.32
CA SER A 99 -4.74 -3.38 8.07
C SER A 99 -5.95 -4.15 8.59
N LYS A 100 -6.97 -3.46 9.09
CA LYS A 100 -8.22 -4.09 9.53
C LYS A 100 -8.97 -4.76 8.39
N MET A 101 -9.03 -4.14 7.23
CA MET A 101 -9.71 -4.68 6.05
C MET A 101 -8.96 -5.88 5.46
N ASN A 102 -7.65 -5.84 5.47
CA ASN A 102 -6.79 -6.78 4.74
C ASN A 102 -6.22 -7.88 5.61
N GLY A 103 -6.08 -7.64 6.91
CA GLY A 103 -5.38 -8.55 7.83
C GLY A 103 -3.85 -8.49 7.72
N GLY A 104 -3.32 -7.56 6.95
CA GLY A 104 -1.90 -7.26 6.91
C GLY A 104 -1.44 -6.46 8.13
N ARG A 105 -0.16 -6.17 8.19
CA ARG A 105 0.45 -5.46 9.32
C ARG A 105 0.79 -4.01 8.97
N ALA A 106 0.77 -3.15 9.97
CA ALA A 106 1.21 -1.77 9.86
C ALA A 106 2.37 -1.52 10.83
N PHE A 107 3.43 -0.91 10.33
CA PHE A 107 4.62 -0.56 11.10
C PHE A 107 4.90 0.92 10.94
N PHE A 108 5.14 1.59 12.06
CA PHE A 108 5.48 3.00 12.10
C PHE A 108 6.95 3.10 12.52
N THR A 109 7.81 3.56 11.62
CA THR A 109 9.25 3.49 11.82
C THR A 109 9.97 4.72 11.26
N THR A 110 11.29 4.75 11.46
CA THR A 110 12.18 5.74 10.87
C THR A 110 12.92 5.14 9.67
N ASN A 111 13.50 5.99 8.82
CA ASN A 111 14.29 5.54 7.68
C ASN A 111 15.47 4.63 8.09
N GLU A 112 16.05 4.89 9.26
CA GLU A 112 17.22 4.15 9.74
C GLU A 112 16.92 2.68 10.07
N ASN A 113 15.69 2.39 10.51
CA ASN A 113 15.28 1.06 10.95
C ASN A 113 14.43 0.29 9.94
N LEU A 114 14.09 0.92 8.81
CA LEU A 114 13.14 0.36 7.85
C LEU A 114 13.57 -1.01 7.33
N GLY A 115 14.82 -1.15 6.92
CA GLY A 115 15.32 -2.39 6.34
C GLY A 115 15.21 -3.58 7.29
N ASP A 116 15.52 -3.37 8.56
CA ASP A 116 15.44 -4.41 9.58
C ASP A 116 13.99 -4.85 9.82
N TYR A 117 13.06 -3.89 9.90
CA TYR A 117 11.63 -4.19 10.09
C TYR A 117 11.03 -4.94 8.90
N VAL A 118 11.35 -4.54 7.68
CA VAL A 118 10.86 -5.22 6.47
C VAL A 118 11.35 -6.66 6.42
N LEU A 119 12.62 -6.89 6.70
CA LEU A 119 13.20 -8.23 6.70
C LEU A 119 12.59 -9.11 7.80
N MET A 120 12.44 -8.58 9.00
CA MET A 120 11.83 -9.30 10.12
C MET A 120 10.39 -9.70 9.81
N ASP A 121 9.60 -8.78 9.29
CA ASP A 121 8.21 -9.06 8.92
C ASP A 121 8.10 -10.15 7.86
N PHE A 122 8.93 -10.09 6.83
CA PHE A 122 8.96 -11.09 5.78
C PHE A 122 9.31 -12.49 6.30
N VAL A 123 10.31 -12.59 7.16
CA VAL A 123 10.73 -13.86 7.76
C VAL A 123 9.64 -14.41 8.70
N ASP A 124 9.05 -13.57 9.53
CA ASP A 124 7.99 -13.98 10.46
C ASP A 124 6.74 -14.46 9.73
N HIS A 125 6.37 -13.79 8.65
CA HIS A 125 5.24 -14.22 7.82
C HIS A 125 5.49 -15.61 7.21
N LYS A 126 6.66 -15.86 6.66
CA LYS A 126 7.02 -17.17 6.12
C LYS A 126 7.01 -18.27 7.19
N ARG A 127 7.51 -17.97 8.39
CA ARG A 127 7.50 -18.90 9.52
C ARG A 127 6.08 -19.26 9.96
N SER A 128 5.18 -18.29 10.02
CA SER A 128 3.79 -18.53 10.41
C SER A 128 3.06 -19.43 9.41
N LEU A 129 3.32 -19.29 8.12
CA LEU A 129 2.75 -20.14 7.08
C LEU A 129 3.22 -21.58 7.17
N VAL A 130 4.48 -21.81 7.50
CA VAL A 130 5.05 -23.15 7.68
C VAL A 130 4.47 -23.83 8.93
N ARG A 131 4.24 -23.08 10.02
CA ARG A 131 3.66 -23.61 11.27
C ARG A 131 2.17 -23.84 11.20
N GLY A 132 1.45 -23.18 10.32
CA GLY A 132 0.00 -23.30 10.15
C GLY A 132 -0.45 -24.49 9.30
N ARG A 133 0.47 -25.36 8.94
CA ARG A 133 0.14 -26.58 8.16
C ARG A 133 -0.01 -27.79 9.08
#